data_9db44b97fc2d72b83fbc692039da86d8
#
_entry.id   9db44b97fc2d72b83fbc692039da86d8
#
_cell.length_a   1.000
_cell.length_b   1.000
_cell.length_c   1.000
_cell.angle_alpha   90.00
_cell.angle_beta   90.00
_cell.angle_gamma   90.00
#
_symmetry.space_group_name_H-M   'P 1'
#
loop_
_entity.id
_entity.type
_entity.pdbx_description
1 polymer ?
#
loop_
_entity_poly.entity_id
_entity_poly.type
_entity_poly.pdbx_seq_one_letter_code
_entity_poly.pdbx_strand_id
1 'polypeptide(L)'
;MKVIHTTAWDVQPGKVAEFLVNCHQAAEIHRRHGVEEIRLVHSFAGPLPVMTYAMIFPDGETFGKFMDSMPADPEWVSFMAAASANPSAKMVSQSFGQDLMS
;
A
#
# COMPACT_ATOMS: atom_id res chain seq x y z
N MET A 1 18.19 -7.04 6.13
CA MET A 1 17.40 -5.90 6.63
C MET A 1 16.03 -5.88 5.98
N LYS A 2 15.01 -5.63 6.76
CA LYS A 2 13.67 -5.47 6.21
C LYS A 2 13.56 -4.20 5.38
N VAL A 3 12.75 -4.26 4.33
CA VAL A 3 12.42 -3.11 3.49
C VAL A 3 11.00 -2.68 3.82
N ILE A 4 10.80 -1.38 4.02
CA ILE A 4 9.48 -0.81 4.29
C ILE A 4 9.12 0.14 3.15
N HIS A 5 7.97 -0.13 2.52
CA HIS A 5 7.41 0.72 1.47
C HIS A 5 6.12 1.33 1.98
N THR A 6 6.01 2.64 1.93
CA THR A 6 4.83 3.36 2.41
C THR A 6 4.21 4.22 1.32
N THR A 7 2.89 4.28 1.33
CA THR A 7 2.12 5.24 0.53
C THR A 7 1.17 5.97 1.45
N ALA A 8 1.11 7.29 1.34
CA ALA A 8 0.20 8.12 2.11
C ALA A 8 -0.94 8.62 1.22
N TRP A 9 -2.15 8.57 1.73
CA TRP A 9 -3.37 8.79 0.96
C TRP A 9 -4.26 9.82 1.62
N ASP A 10 -4.72 10.77 0.83
CA ASP A 10 -5.78 11.70 1.21
C ASP A 10 -7.12 11.10 0.77
N VAL A 11 -7.89 10.62 1.73
CA VAL A 11 -9.17 9.94 1.48
C VAL A 11 -10.25 10.98 1.25
N GLN A 12 -11.06 10.80 0.20
CA GLN A 12 -12.14 11.71 -0.09
C GLN A 12 -13.24 11.67 1.00
N PRO A 13 -13.85 12.82 1.33
CA PRO A 13 -14.94 12.84 2.30
C PRO A 13 -16.05 11.84 1.95
N GLY A 14 -16.48 11.06 2.94
CA GLY A 14 -17.52 10.05 2.77
C GLY A 14 -17.06 8.74 2.14
N LYS A 15 -15.77 8.59 1.82
CA LYS A 15 -15.25 7.38 1.15
C LYS A 15 -14.29 6.55 1.98
N VAL A 16 -14.23 6.76 3.29
CA VAL A 16 -13.32 6.01 4.17
C VAL A 16 -13.64 4.52 4.15
N ALA A 17 -14.90 4.13 4.22
CA ALA A 17 -15.29 2.71 4.21
C ALA A 17 -14.87 2.04 2.90
N GLU A 18 -15.09 2.70 1.75
CA GLU A 18 -14.68 2.21 0.44
C GLU A 18 -13.16 2.08 0.36
N PHE A 19 -12.42 3.07 0.86
CA PHE A 19 -10.96 3.04 0.90
C PHE A 19 -10.44 1.84 1.72
N LEU A 20 -11.04 1.58 2.89
CA LEU A 20 -10.66 0.44 3.72
C LEU A 20 -10.91 -0.90 3.03
N VAL A 21 -12.03 -1.04 2.32
CA VAL A 21 -12.31 -2.24 1.51
C VAL A 21 -11.22 -2.42 0.44
N ASN A 22 -10.87 -1.35 -0.26
CA ASN A 22 -9.82 -1.38 -1.27
C ASN A 22 -8.46 -1.77 -0.67
N CYS A 23 -8.12 -1.26 0.51
CA CYS A 23 -6.89 -1.63 1.21
C CYS A 23 -6.85 -3.12 1.55
N HIS A 24 -7.97 -3.69 2.02
CA HIS A 24 -8.04 -5.12 2.31
C HIS A 24 -7.87 -5.98 1.06
N GLN A 25 -8.47 -5.59 -0.05
CA GLN A 25 -8.31 -6.28 -1.33
C GLN A 25 -6.86 -6.20 -1.83
N ALA A 26 -6.27 -5.01 -1.79
CA ALA A 26 -4.88 -4.81 -2.16
C ALA A 26 -3.95 -5.65 -1.30
N ALA A 27 -4.21 -5.70 0.01
CA ALA A 27 -3.38 -6.46 0.95
C ALA A 27 -3.33 -7.95 0.63
N GLU A 28 -4.44 -8.55 0.23
CA GLU A 28 -4.46 -9.96 -0.17
C GLU A 28 -3.55 -10.23 -1.37
N ILE A 29 -3.59 -9.33 -2.37
CA ILE A 29 -2.74 -9.44 -3.56
C ILE A 29 -1.27 -9.26 -3.16
N HIS A 30 -0.97 -8.23 -2.37
CA HIS A 30 0.38 -7.92 -1.93
C HIS A 30 1.01 -9.08 -1.13
N ARG A 31 0.25 -9.72 -0.24
CA ARG A 31 0.76 -10.85 0.54
C ARG A 31 1.15 -12.04 -0.33
N ARG A 32 0.43 -12.29 -1.42
CA ARG A 32 0.79 -13.36 -2.36
C ARG A 32 2.12 -13.10 -3.07
N HIS A 33 2.56 -11.85 -3.12
CA HIS A 33 3.81 -11.46 -3.75
C HIS A 33 4.95 -11.21 -2.75
N GLY A 34 4.84 -11.74 -1.53
CA GLY A 34 5.95 -11.78 -0.58
C GLY A 34 5.98 -10.70 0.48
N VAL A 35 4.94 -9.89 0.59
CA VAL A 35 4.84 -8.92 1.70
C VAL A 35 4.65 -9.69 3.00
N GLU A 36 5.53 -9.43 3.97
CA GLU A 36 5.52 -10.11 5.27
C GLU A 36 4.46 -9.54 6.20
N GLU A 37 4.31 -8.23 6.22
CA GLU A 37 3.41 -7.53 7.12
C GLU A 37 2.86 -6.29 6.43
N ILE A 38 1.59 -5.99 6.69
CA ILE A 38 0.92 -4.81 6.15
C ILE A 38 0.29 -4.06 7.32
N ARG A 39 0.46 -2.74 7.33
CA ARG A 39 -0.15 -1.86 8.31
C ARG A 39 -0.85 -0.70 7.61
N LEU A 40 -1.99 -0.31 8.16
CA LEU A 40 -2.71 0.89 7.73
C LEU A 40 -2.83 1.79 8.95
N VAL A 41 -2.24 2.98 8.87
CA VAL A 41 -2.17 3.92 9.99
C VAL A 41 -2.91 5.20 9.61
N HIS A 42 -3.83 5.62 10.48
CA HIS A 42 -4.50 6.91 10.34
C HIS A 42 -3.78 7.96 11.20
N SER A 43 -3.30 9.02 10.57
CA SER A 43 -2.63 10.11 11.28
C SER A 43 -3.66 11.09 11.83
N PHE A 44 -3.71 11.22 13.16
CA PHE A 44 -4.60 12.17 13.83
C PHE A 44 -4.00 13.55 14.01
N ALA A 45 -2.67 13.65 13.91
CA ALA A 45 -1.93 14.90 14.06
C ALA A 45 -0.84 14.98 13.00
N GLY A 46 -0.40 16.19 12.70
CA GLY A 46 0.58 16.47 11.66
C GLY A 46 0.03 17.45 10.63
N PRO A 47 0.81 17.77 9.60
CA PRO A 47 0.43 18.77 8.61
C PRO A 47 -0.81 18.37 7.79
N LEU A 48 -1.02 17.06 7.59
CA LEU A 48 -2.17 16.54 6.85
C LEU A 48 -2.72 15.28 7.51
N PRO A 49 -4.04 15.18 7.72
CA PRO A 49 -4.65 13.92 8.16
C PRO A 49 -4.67 12.95 6.97
N VAL A 50 -3.78 11.94 7.00
CA VAL A 50 -3.66 10.96 5.92
C VAL A 50 -3.75 9.54 6.44
N MET A 51 -4.11 8.62 5.54
CA MET A 51 -3.98 7.18 5.76
C MET A 51 -2.67 6.71 5.15
N THR A 52 -1.83 6.04 5.94
CA THR A 52 -0.56 5.49 5.46
C THR A 52 -0.65 3.99 5.35
N TYR A 53 -0.45 3.47 4.14
CA TYR A 53 -0.39 2.05 3.85
C TYR A 53 1.07 1.62 3.81
N ALA A 54 1.47 0.75 4.73
CA ALA A 54 2.85 0.30 4.85
C ALA A 54 2.96 -1.19 4.55
N MET A 55 3.88 -1.53 3.65
CA MET A 55 4.24 -2.91 3.32
C MET A 55 5.64 -3.19 3.84
N ILE A 56 5.80 -4.26 4.60
CA ILE A 56 7.08 -4.67 5.17
C ILE A 56 7.51 -5.97 4.50
N PHE A 57 8.70 -5.94 3.90
CA PHE A 57 9.31 -7.08 3.22
C PHE A 57 10.45 -7.64 4.06
N PRO A 58 10.68 -8.96 4.06
CA PRO A 58 11.76 -9.56 4.86
C PRO A 58 13.15 -9.09 4.44
N ASP A 59 13.35 -8.76 3.17
CA ASP A 59 14.64 -8.37 2.60
C ASP A 59 14.47 -7.65 1.26
N GLY A 60 15.57 -7.13 0.73
CA GLY A 60 15.58 -6.42 -0.55
C GLY A 60 15.34 -7.32 -1.75
N GLU A 61 15.74 -8.59 -1.68
CA GLU A 61 15.50 -9.56 -2.75
C GLU A 61 13.99 -9.79 -2.95
N THR A 62 13.26 -10.01 -1.86
CA THR A 62 11.81 -10.19 -1.89
C THR A 62 11.12 -8.94 -2.42
N PHE A 63 11.59 -7.76 -1.99
CA PHE A 63 11.06 -6.48 -2.51
C PHE A 63 11.27 -6.36 -4.01
N GLY A 64 12.46 -6.70 -4.51
CA GLY A 64 12.76 -6.67 -5.94
C GLY A 64 11.86 -7.61 -6.74
N LYS A 65 11.64 -8.82 -6.26
CA LYS A 65 10.72 -9.78 -6.89
C LYS A 65 9.28 -9.27 -6.89
N PHE A 66 8.86 -8.63 -5.82
CA PHE A 66 7.54 -7.98 -5.74
C PHE A 66 7.39 -6.91 -6.83
N MET A 67 8.39 -6.04 -6.98
CA MET A 67 8.36 -4.98 -7.99
C MET A 67 8.28 -5.51 -9.42
N ASP A 68 8.86 -6.70 -9.66
CA ASP A 68 8.83 -7.33 -10.99
C ASP A 68 7.52 -8.09 -11.25
N SER A 69 6.97 -8.78 -10.25
CA SER A 69 5.86 -9.71 -10.46
C SER A 69 4.47 -9.11 -10.18
N MET A 70 4.36 -8.29 -9.14
CA MET A 70 3.05 -7.80 -8.68
C MET A 70 2.34 -6.92 -9.73
N PRO A 71 3.01 -5.95 -10.40
CA PRO A 71 2.35 -5.11 -11.39
C PRO A 71 1.80 -5.89 -12.58
N ALA A 72 2.33 -7.07 -12.88
CA ALA A 72 1.89 -7.93 -13.98
C ALA A 72 0.80 -8.93 -13.56
N ASP A 73 0.46 -9.02 -12.28
CA ASP A 73 -0.58 -9.91 -11.78
C ASP A 73 -1.94 -9.45 -12.36
N PRO A 74 -2.67 -10.33 -13.09
CA PRO A 74 -3.96 -9.97 -13.68
C PRO A 74 -4.99 -9.47 -12.66
N GLU A 75 -4.96 -10.00 -11.46
CA GLU A 75 -5.87 -9.55 -10.39
C GLU A 75 -5.53 -8.14 -9.94
N TRP A 76 -4.24 -7.79 -9.85
CA TRP A 76 -3.81 -6.43 -9.55
C TRP A 76 -4.21 -5.46 -10.66
N VAL A 77 -4.00 -5.84 -11.92
CA VAL A 77 -4.40 -5.02 -13.08
C VAL A 77 -5.90 -4.73 -13.05
N SER A 78 -6.71 -5.74 -12.80
CA SER A 78 -8.17 -5.61 -12.69
C SER A 78 -8.56 -4.72 -11.50
N PHE A 79 -7.93 -4.91 -10.35
CA PHE A 79 -8.15 -4.11 -9.15
C PHE A 79 -7.85 -2.63 -9.41
N MET A 80 -6.71 -2.34 -10.02
CA MET A 80 -6.29 -0.96 -10.29
C MET A 80 -7.20 -0.28 -11.31
N ALA A 81 -7.68 -1.01 -12.32
CA ALA A 81 -8.62 -0.46 -13.29
C ALA A 81 -9.93 -0.03 -12.62
N ALA A 82 -10.47 -0.86 -11.72
CA ALA A 82 -11.69 -0.55 -10.98
C ALA A 82 -11.48 0.62 -10.01
N ALA A 83 -10.38 0.63 -9.26
CA ALA A 83 -10.07 1.69 -8.31
C ALA A 83 -9.83 3.03 -9.00
N SER A 84 -9.20 3.04 -10.18
CA SER A 84 -8.93 4.25 -10.96
C SER A 84 -10.18 4.83 -11.61
N ALA A 85 -11.16 3.98 -11.95
CA ALA A 85 -12.43 4.42 -12.52
C ALA A 85 -13.28 5.19 -11.50
N ASN A 86 -13.16 4.87 -10.21
CA ASN A 86 -13.90 5.53 -9.14
C ASN A 86 -13.00 5.68 -7.90
N PRO A 87 -12.06 6.62 -7.93
CA PRO A 87 -11.07 6.74 -6.85
C PRO A 87 -11.69 7.19 -5.54
N SER A 88 -11.32 6.49 -4.44
CA SER A 88 -11.72 6.84 -3.07
C SER A 88 -10.72 7.75 -2.39
N ALA A 89 -9.49 7.83 -2.90
CA ALA A 89 -8.40 8.59 -2.30
C ALA A 89 -7.37 8.98 -3.34
N LYS A 90 -6.55 9.98 -2.98
CA LYS A 90 -5.44 10.45 -3.79
C LYS A 90 -4.13 10.14 -3.07
N MET A 91 -3.16 9.55 -3.76
CA MET A 91 -1.82 9.37 -3.22
C MET A 91 -1.12 10.71 -3.11
N VAL A 92 -0.65 11.05 -1.91
CA VAL A 92 0.02 12.32 -1.64
C VAL A 92 1.53 12.16 -1.46
N SER A 93 2.00 10.96 -1.08
CA SER A 93 3.43 10.67 -1.01
C SER A 93 3.69 9.17 -1.07
N GLN A 94 4.94 8.83 -1.42
CA GLN A 94 5.42 7.46 -1.48
C GLN A 94 6.87 7.44 -1.06
N SER A 95 7.26 6.44 -0.26
CA SER A 95 8.65 6.26 0.13
C SER A 95 8.96 4.79 0.37
N PHE A 96 10.24 4.43 0.28
CA PHE A 96 10.72 3.13 0.72
C PHE A 96 12.11 3.27 1.29
N GLY A 97 12.45 2.38 2.20
CA GLY A 97 13.75 2.39 2.85
C GLY A 97 13.99 1.08 3.60
N GLN A 98 15.14 1.00 4.24
CA GLN A 98 15.52 -0.15 5.04
C GLN A 98 15.32 0.13 6.52
N ASP A 99 14.83 -0.89 7.24
CA ASP A 99 14.75 -0.84 8.69
C ASP A 99 16.13 -1.20 9.28
N LEU A 100 16.84 -0.18 9.75
CA LEU A 100 18.19 -0.35 10.28
C LEU A 100 18.23 -1.09 11.63
N MET A 101 17.08 -1.30 12.25
CA MET A 101 16.95 -2.03 13.53
C MET A 101 16.47 -3.46 13.34
N SER A 102 16.25 -3.88 12.12
CA SER A 102 15.78 -5.24 11.83
C SER A 102 16.90 -6.25 11.62
#